data_6fb9dd98acf436cf595d57a792c9fd83
#
_entry.id   6fb9dd98acf436cf595d57a792c9fd83
#
_cell.length_a   1.000
_cell.length_b   1.000
_cell.length_c   1.000
_cell.angle_alpha   90.00
_cell.angle_beta   90.00
_cell.angle_gamma   90.00
#
_symmetry.space_group_name_H-M   'P 1'
#
loop_
_entity.id
_entity.type
_entity.pdbx_description
1 polymer ?
#
loop_
_entity_poly.entity_id
_entity_poly.type
_entity_poly.pdbx_seq_one_letter_code
_entity_poly.pdbx_strand_id
1 'polypeptide(L)'
;MGDAVISERLLQGVAVVTGATQGLGKSLALELAGLGVTVAAIGRDEAGLRRVAAEATGGRVHPVVLDVGEIGAVPQAFAGIARELGPVTLLINNAAVYPRRDFLEEDPQDFMATVAINLGGVVACSHAALMEMVETGFGRILNVSTFADVLPVPASAGYSASKGAGRVLTRALVADIGDRFPDIVISEWMPGILATRMGKPEGLPALDAAAWGARLALWHDRSLNGRTFVLDRELLEPRSLKRRLLDKLRRRSPVARRL
;
A
#
# COMPACT_ATOMS: atom_id res chain seq x y z
N MET A 1 -25.72 1.12 2.21
CA MET A 1 -24.36 1.09 1.60
C MET A 1 -23.62 2.25 2.25
N GLY A 2 -22.63 1.99 3.10
CA GLY A 2 -21.85 3.07 3.69
C GLY A 2 -20.85 3.57 2.65
N ASP A 3 -20.99 4.83 2.27
CA ASP A 3 -19.99 5.51 1.47
C ASP A 3 -18.67 5.54 2.26
N ALA A 4 -17.53 5.45 1.55
CA ALA A 4 -16.22 5.55 2.16
C ALA A 4 -16.10 6.91 2.88
N VAL A 5 -16.09 6.87 4.21
CA VAL A 5 -15.98 8.08 5.02
C VAL A 5 -14.49 8.41 5.16
N ILE A 6 -14.08 9.53 4.61
CA ILE A 6 -12.72 10.07 4.76
C ILE A 6 -12.50 10.45 6.23
N SER A 7 -11.42 9.96 6.82
CA SER A 7 -11.07 10.25 8.20
C SER A 7 -10.36 11.60 8.30
N GLU A 8 -10.95 12.56 9.01
CA GLU A 8 -10.30 13.86 9.30
C GLU A 8 -8.96 13.68 9.99
N ARG A 9 -8.84 12.70 10.85
CA ARG A 9 -7.59 12.42 11.57
C ARG A 9 -6.47 11.96 10.64
N LEU A 10 -6.79 11.25 9.55
CA LEU A 10 -5.81 10.91 8.49
C LEU A 10 -5.47 12.12 7.63
N LEU A 11 -6.41 13.05 7.40
CA LEU A 11 -6.15 14.28 6.66
C LEU A 11 -5.19 15.23 7.43
N GLN A 12 -5.23 15.21 8.76
CA GLN A 12 -4.40 16.06 9.62
C GLN A 12 -3.01 15.47 9.90
N GLY A 13 -2.80 14.19 9.64
CA GLY A 13 -1.51 13.51 9.84
C GLY A 13 -0.64 13.51 8.59
N VAL A 14 0.48 12.80 8.70
CA VAL A 14 1.41 12.60 7.57
C VAL A 14 1.14 11.27 6.90
N ALA A 15 1.00 11.30 5.58
CA ALA A 15 0.99 10.10 4.74
C ALA A 15 2.38 9.82 4.17
N VAL A 16 2.88 8.62 4.37
CA VAL A 16 4.10 8.13 3.72
C VAL A 16 3.70 7.32 2.49
N VAL A 17 4.22 7.68 1.30
CA VAL A 17 4.04 6.93 0.06
C VAL A 17 5.38 6.45 -0.45
N THR A 18 5.61 5.13 -0.47
CA THR A 18 6.87 4.57 -0.97
C THR A 18 6.83 4.37 -2.48
N GLY A 19 7.98 4.54 -3.16
CA GLY A 19 8.08 4.45 -4.62
C GLY A 19 7.35 5.58 -5.34
N ALA A 20 7.42 6.80 -4.80
CA ALA A 20 6.62 7.95 -5.24
C ALA A 20 7.24 8.77 -6.39
N THR A 21 8.35 8.36 -6.99
CA THR A 21 9.03 9.11 -8.06
C THR A 21 8.31 9.09 -9.40
N GLN A 22 7.46 8.08 -9.66
CA GLN A 22 6.78 7.86 -10.95
C GLN A 22 5.56 6.93 -10.80
N GLY A 23 4.79 6.80 -11.87
CA GLY A 23 3.69 5.84 -11.99
C GLY A 23 2.66 5.99 -10.88
N LEU A 24 2.19 4.86 -10.33
CA LEU A 24 1.15 4.85 -9.32
C LEU A 24 1.54 5.61 -8.05
N GLY A 25 2.77 5.44 -7.55
CA GLY A 25 3.22 6.12 -6.33
C GLY A 25 3.23 7.64 -6.46
N LYS A 26 3.69 8.16 -7.61
CA LYS A 26 3.58 9.59 -7.93
C LYS A 26 2.11 10.04 -7.93
N SER A 27 1.25 9.32 -8.65
CA SER A 27 -0.17 9.68 -8.77
C SER A 27 -0.88 9.65 -7.41
N LEU A 28 -0.57 8.66 -6.54
CA LEU A 28 -1.09 8.60 -5.16
C LEU A 28 -0.62 9.78 -4.31
N ALA A 29 0.67 10.15 -4.41
CA ALA A 29 1.21 11.29 -3.66
C ALA A 29 0.53 12.61 -4.07
N LEU A 30 0.34 12.83 -5.36
CA LEU A 30 -0.33 14.03 -5.88
C LEU A 30 -1.82 14.06 -5.52
N GLU A 31 -2.52 12.92 -5.61
CA GLU A 31 -3.95 12.82 -5.27
C GLU A 31 -4.17 13.10 -3.78
N LEU A 32 -3.38 12.49 -2.89
CA LEU A 32 -3.45 12.76 -1.45
C LEU A 32 -3.16 14.22 -1.12
N ALA A 33 -2.14 14.81 -1.75
CA ALA A 33 -1.82 16.22 -1.57
C ALA A 33 -2.96 17.14 -2.04
N GLY A 34 -3.61 16.81 -3.17
CA GLY A 34 -4.79 17.49 -3.68
C GLY A 34 -5.99 17.44 -2.72
N LEU A 35 -6.11 16.37 -1.95
CA LEU A 35 -7.11 16.19 -0.88
C LEU A 35 -6.72 16.89 0.44
N GLY A 36 -5.57 17.54 0.49
CA GLY A 36 -5.13 18.32 1.65
C GLY A 36 -4.19 17.58 2.62
N VAL A 37 -3.79 16.34 2.31
CA VAL A 37 -2.87 15.53 3.15
C VAL A 37 -1.43 16.01 2.96
N THR A 38 -0.65 16.07 4.04
CA THR A 38 0.80 16.22 3.99
C THR A 38 1.43 14.87 3.63
N VAL A 39 2.22 14.82 2.55
CA VAL A 39 2.78 13.57 2.00
C VAL A 39 4.29 13.57 2.08
N ALA A 40 4.87 12.60 2.76
CA ALA A 40 6.29 12.23 2.66
C ALA A 40 6.44 11.24 1.48
N ALA A 41 6.98 11.73 0.36
CA ALA A 41 7.17 10.96 -0.85
C ALA A 41 8.54 10.28 -0.83
N ILE A 42 8.57 8.95 -0.66
CA ILE A 42 9.80 8.16 -0.57
C ILE A 42 10.18 7.59 -1.93
N GLY A 43 11.47 7.69 -2.27
CA GLY A 43 12.06 7.10 -3.47
C GLY A 43 13.56 7.30 -3.57
N ARG A 44 14.22 6.67 -4.53
CA ARG A 44 15.68 6.74 -4.71
C ARG A 44 16.13 7.90 -5.60
N ASP A 45 15.28 8.33 -6.53
CA ASP A 45 15.57 9.41 -7.47
C ASP A 45 15.15 10.76 -6.87
N GLU A 46 16.10 11.48 -6.30
CA GLU A 46 15.87 12.79 -5.70
C GLU A 46 15.28 13.79 -6.69
N ALA A 47 15.82 13.84 -7.92
CA ALA A 47 15.32 14.74 -8.96
C ALA A 47 13.86 14.40 -9.34
N GLY A 48 13.52 13.10 -9.39
CA GLY A 48 12.15 12.63 -9.58
C GLY A 48 11.22 13.07 -8.47
N LEU A 49 11.62 12.90 -7.22
CA LEU A 49 10.84 13.34 -6.06
C LEU A 49 10.64 14.86 -6.04
N ARG A 50 11.67 15.65 -6.35
CA ARG A 50 11.57 17.11 -6.46
C ARG A 50 10.60 17.54 -7.54
N ARG A 51 10.56 16.85 -8.70
CA ARG A 51 9.56 17.10 -9.76
C ARG A 51 8.14 16.84 -9.24
N VAL A 52 7.93 15.73 -8.54
CA VAL A 52 6.61 15.41 -7.96
C VAL A 52 6.19 16.47 -6.95
N ALA A 53 7.09 16.91 -6.10
CA ALA A 53 6.82 17.98 -5.13
C ALA A 53 6.46 19.32 -5.82
N ALA A 54 7.12 19.66 -6.93
CA ALA A 54 6.83 20.87 -7.70
C ALA A 54 5.47 20.81 -8.43
N GLU A 55 4.99 19.62 -8.78
CA GLU A 55 3.67 19.42 -9.39
C GLU A 55 2.53 19.45 -8.36
N ALA A 56 2.86 19.24 -7.06
CA ALA A 56 1.86 19.12 -6.01
C ALA A 56 1.23 20.48 -5.66
N THR A 57 -0.08 20.50 -5.51
CA THR A 57 -0.82 21.68 -5.08
C THR A 57 -0.51 22.02 -3.61
N GLY A 58 -0.28 23.29 -3.32
CA GLY A 58 -0.13 23.78 -1.94
C GLY A 58 1.14 23.33 -1.21
N GLY A 59 2.17 22.83 -1.93
CA GLY A 59 3.46 22.45 -1.34
C GLY A 59 3.40 21.26 -0.36
N ARG A 60 2.40 20.39 -0.48
CA ARG A 60 2.14 19.32 0.50
C ARG A 60 2.92 18.04 0.27
N VAL A 61 3.73 17.93 -0.78
CA VAL A 61 4.58 16.78 -1.05
C VAL A 61 6.02 17.09 -0.67
N HIS A 62 6.56 16.31 0.25
CA HIS A 62 7.91 16.46 0.79
C HIS A 62 8.79 15.30 0.31
N PRO A 63 9.86 15.56 -0.46
CA PRO A 63 10.79 14.53 -0.93
C PRO A 63 11.57 13.90 0.21
N VAL A 64 11.61 12.56 0.25
CA VAL A 64 12.45 11.78 1.18
C VAL A 64 13.25 10.77 0.37
N VAL A 65 14.55 11.00 0.24
CA VAL A 65 15.44 10.10 -0.51
C VAL A 65 15.76 8.89 0.34
N LEU A 66 15.24 7.73 -0.06
CA LEU A 66 15.44 6.46 0.63
C LEU A 66 15.25 5.30 -0.34
N ASP A 67 16.15 4.33 -0.32
CA ASP A 67 15.90 2.99 -0.85
C ASP A 67 15.25 2.14 0.24
N VAL A 68 14.01 1.71 0.05
CA VAL A 68 13.32 0.86 1.04
C VAL A 68 13.96 -0.53 1.18
N GLY A 69 14.80 -0.94 0.22
CA GLY A 69 15.62 -2.15 0.31
C GLY A 69 16.75 -2.04 1.34
N GLU A 70 17.19 -0.83 1.66
CA GLU A 70 18.13 -0.53 2.73
C GLU A 70 17.39 -0.47 4.06
N ILE A 71 16.91 -1.63 4.52
CA ILE A 71 16.01 -1.76 5.68
C ILE A 71 16.54 -1.10 6.95
N GLY A 72 17.87 -1.03 7.14
CA GLY A 72 18.51 -0.38 8.28
C GLY A 72 18.38 1.15 8.27
N ALA A 73 18.15 1.79 7.12
CA ALA A 73 17.99 3.23 7.00
C ALA A 73 16.54 3.69 7.25
N VAL A 74 15.58 2.78 7.14
CA VAL A 74 14.14 3.11 7.23
C VAL A 74 13.75 3.74 8.58
N PRO A 75 14.17 3.20 9.76
CA PRO A 75 13.78 3.78 11.04
C PRO A 75 14.23 5.25 11.19
N GLN A 76 15.44 5.57 10.76
CA GLN A 76 15.94 6.94 10.82
C GLN A 76 15.18 7.87 9.89
N ALA A 77 14.82 7.42 8.69
CA ALA A 77 14.01 8.19 7.74
C ALA A 77 12.61 8.50 8.32
N PHE A 78 11.93 7.52 8.93
CA PHE A 78 10.62 7.74 9.56
C PHE A 78 10.71 8.68 10.76
N ALA A 79 11.72 8.53 11.62
CA ALA A 79 11.96 9.48 12.72
C ALA A 79 12.22 10.91 12.20
N GLY A 80 12.91 11.07 11.06
CA GLY A 80 13.07 12.34 10.37
C GLY A 80 11.74 12.91 9.90
N ILE A 81 10.91 12.11 9.25
CA ILE A 81 9.56 12.49 8.79
C ILE A 81 8.71 12.97 9.97
N ALA A 82 8.66 12.18 11.05
CA ALA A 82 7.86 12.52 12.22
C ALA A 82 8.30 13.85 12.87
N ARG A 83 9.61 14.07 12.96
CA ARG A 83 10.17 15.30 13.52
C ARG A 83 9.87 16.55 12.67
N GLU A 84 9.94 16.41 11.35
CA GLU A 84 9.88 17.57 10.43
C GLU A 84 8.46 17.88 9.94
N LEU A 85 7.62 16.84 9.77
CA LEU A 85 6.29 16.95 9.17
C LEU A 85 5.17 16.64 10.16
N GLY A 86 5.46 15.92 11.23
CA GLY A 86 4.47 15.43 12.20
C GLY A 86 4.25 13.92 12.16
N PRO A 87 3.37 13.39 13.01
CA PRO A 87 3.20 11.95 13.18
C PRO A 87 2.69 11.25 11.91
N VAL A 88 3.30 10.11 11.60
CA VAL A 88 2.89 9.27 10.48
C VAL A 88 1.59 8.54 10.85
N THR A 89 0.49 8.93 10.23
CA THR A 89 -0.83 8.31 10.45
C THR A 89 -1.26 7.40 9.30
N LEU A 90 -0.66 7.56 8.12
CA LEU A 90 -0.95 6.76 6.94
C LEU A 90 0.35 6.28 6.28
N LEU A 91 0.42 4.99 5.97
CA LEU A 91 1.49 4.42 5.16
C LEU A 91 0.89 3.72 3.93
N ILE A 92 1.39 4.05 2.74
CA ILE A 92 1.11 3.32 1.50
C ILE A 92 2.41 2.63 1.03
N ASN A 93 2.49 1.32 1.22
CA ASN A 93 3.55 0.49 0.70
C ASN A 93 3.33 0.21 -0.78
N ASN A 94 3.88 1.07 -1.64
CA ASN A 94 3.75 0.97 -3.09
C ASN A 94 5.07 0.59 -3.78
N ALA A 95 6.23 0.91 -3.20
CA ALA A 95 7.52 0.60 -3.79
C ALA A 95 7.65 -0.87 -4.16
N ALA A 96 8.06 -1.15 -5.38
CA ALA A 96 8.32 -2.50 -5.87
C ALA A 96 9.23 -2.46 -7.10
N VAL A 97 9.90 -3.58 -7.35
CA VAL A 97 10.61 -3.89 -8.59
C VAL A 97 10.01 -5.15 -9.21
N TYR A 98 10.00 -5.20 -10.53
CA TYR A 98 9.56 -6.36 -11.30
C TYR A 98 10.56 -6.63 -12.43
N PRO A 99 11.73 -7.20 -12.13
CA PRO A 99 12.61 -7.72 -13.15
C PRO A 99 11.93 -8.93 -13.80
N ARG A 100 11.75 -8.88 -15.13
CA ARG A 100 11.19 -10.01 -15.88
C ARG A 100 12.34 -10.91 -16.29
N ARG A 101 12.58 -11.98 -15.53
CA ARG A 101 13.67 -12.93 -15.75
C ARG A 101 13.15 -14.35 -15.72
N ASP A 102 13.61 -15.18 -16.67
CA ASP A 102 13.36 -16.60 -16.60
C ASP A 102 14.05 -17.18 -15.37
N PHE A 103 13.36 -18.05 -14.63
CA PHE A 103 13.87 -18.59 -13.37
C PHE A 103 15.14 -19.45 -13.55
N LEU A 104 15.31 -20.09 -14.70
CA LEU A 104 16.49 -20.89 -14.98
C LEU A 104 17.72 -20.03 -15.31
N GLU A 105 17.51 -18.76 -15.67
CA GLU A 105 18.55 -17.80 -16.04
C GLU A 105 18.80 -16.77 -14.91
N GLU A 106 17.87 -16.66 -13.94
CA GLU A 106 17.98 -15.70 -12.85
C GLU A 106 18.95 -16.18 -11.78
N ASP A 107 19.96 -15.34 -11.46
CA ASP A 107 20.81 -15.62 -10.30
C ASP A 107 20.00 -15.59 -9.00
N PRO A 108 20.16 -16.59 -8.11
CA PRO A 108 19.48 -16.60 -6.81
C PRO A 108 19.67 -15.32 -5.99
N GLN A 109 20.80 -14.65 -6.11
CA GLN A 109 21.06 -13.37 -5.42
C GLN A 109 20.14 -12.26 -5.97
N ASP A 110 19.95 -12.19 -7.30
CA ASP A 110 19.05 -11.24 -7.95
C ASP A 110 17.58 -11.49 -7.59
N PHE A 111 17.21 -12.78 -7.50
CA PHE A 111 15.88 -13.18 -6.97
C PHE A 111 15.70 -12.64 -5.54
N MET A 112 16.67 -12.88 -4.65
CA MET A 112 16.60 -12.41 -3.27
C MET A 112 16.67 -10.89 -3.16
N ALA A 113 17.37 -10.18 -4.05
CA ALA A 113 17.36 -8.72 -4.11
C ALA A 113 15.93 -8.20 -4.44
N THR A 114 15.19 -8.88 -5.33
CA THR A 114 13.78 -8.58 -5.60
C THR A 114 12.93 -8.77 -4.33
N VAL A 115 13.14 -9.86 -3.60
CA VAL A 115 12.43 -10.12 -2.33
C VAL A 115 12.78 -9.09 -1.27
N ALA A 116 14.05 -8.69 -1.15
CA ALA A 116 14.51 -7.69 -0.19
C ALA A 116 13.80 -6.34 -0.39
N ILE A 117 13.64 -5.89 -1.64
CA ILE A 117 12.93 -4.64 -1.93
C ILE A 117 11.43 -4.80 -1.71
N ASN A 118 10.81 -5.83 -2.33
CA ASN A 118 9.35 -5.94 -2.41
C ASN A 118 8.70 -6.41 -1.11
N LEU A 119 9.40 -7.20 -0.31
CA LEU A 119 8.95 -7.70 1.00
C LEU A 119 9.69 -7.02 2.15
N GLY A 120 11.04 -7.01 2.11
CA GLY A 120 11.85 -6.39 3.16
C GLY A 120 11.52 -4.92 3.36
N GLY A 121 11.36 -4.16 2.27
CA GLY A 121 10.93 -2.77 2.32
C GLY A 121 9.54 -2.60 2.96
N VAL A 122 8.57 -3.47 2.61
CA VAL A 122 7.24 -3.46 3.24
C VAL A 122 7.32 -3.75 4.73
N VAL A 123 8.14 -4.75 5.15
CA VAL A 123 8.35 -5.08 6.56
C VAL A 123 8.93 -3.90 7.30
N ALA A 124 10.02 -3.31 6.79
CA ALA A 124 10.71 -2.21 7.46
C ALA A 124 9.84 -0.95 7.58
N CYS A 125 9.19 -0.53 6.49
CA CYS A 125 8.30 0.64 6.51
C CYS A 125 7.06 0.40 7.39
N SER A 126 6.45 -0.79 7.34
CA SER A 126 5.32 -1.12 8.22
C SER A 126 5.72 -1.14 9.68
N HIS A 127 6.89 -1.70 10.01
CA HIS A 127 7.39 -1.70 11.40
C HIS A 127 7.63 -0.28 11.90
N ALA A 128 8.31 0.56 11.10
CA ALA A 128 8.59 1.94 11.50
C ALA A 128 7.31 2.75 11.71
N ALA A 129 6.32 2.65 10.80
CA ALA A 129 5.03 3.30 10.96
C ALA A 129 4.24 2.77 12.17
N LEU A 130 4.24 1.45 12.40
CA LEU A 130 3.53 0.85 13.53
C LEU A 130 4.11 1.29 14.87
N MET A 131 5.42 1.48 15.00
CA MET A 131 6.02 1.99 16.25
C MET A 131 5.45 3.35 16.66
N GLU A 132 5.15 4.24 15.70
CA GLU A 132 4.49 5.52 15.99
C GLU A 132 2.97 5.35 16.19
N MET A 133 2.32 4.53 15.36
CA MET A 133 0.87 4.33 15.41
C MET A 133 0.41 3.66 16.70
N VAL A 134 1.20 2.76 17.30
CA VAL A 134 0.83 2.10 18.57
C VAL A 134 0.85 3.06 19.77
N GLU A 135 1.67 4.11 19.73
CA GLU A 135 1.69 5.14 20.80
C GLU A 135 0.38 5.94 20.84
N THR A 136 -0.21 6.18 19.67
CA THR A 136 -1.47 6.94 19.54
C THR A 136 -2.71 6.05 19.49
N GLY A 137 -2.52 4.74 19.35
CA GLY A 137 -3.57 3.75 19.14
C GLY A 137 -4.33 3.93 17.81
N PHE A 138 -3.78 4.68 16.82
CA PHE A 138 -4.46 5.02 15.58
C PHE A 138 -3.50 5.00 14.39
N GLY A 139 -3.95 4.45 13.26
CA GLY A 139 -3.17 4.47 12.03
C GLY A 139 -3.82 3.71 10.89
N ARG A 140 -3.24 3.90 9.71
CA ARG A 140 -3.69 3.27 8.47
C ARG A 140 -2.51 2.78 7.65
N ILE A 141 -2.50 1.50 7.28
CA ILE A 141 -1.52 0.93 6.35
C ILE A 141 -2.27 0.35 5.15
N LEU A 142 -1.90 0.78 3.96
CA LEU A 142 -2.38 0.24 2.69
C LEU A 142 -1.23 -0.40 1.93
N ASN A 143 -1.27 -1.72 1.77
CA ASN A 143 -0.28 -2.47 1.02
C ASN A 143 -0.73 -2.64 -0.44
N VAL A 144 0.04 -2.11 -1.39
CA VAL A 144 -0.22 -2.30 -2.82
C VAL A 144 0.21 -3.70 -3.23
N SER A 145 -0.77 -4.52 -3.61
CA SER A 145 -0.65 -5.92 -3.94
C SER A 145 -0.92 -6.18 -5.43
N THR A 146 -1.05 -7.44 -5.83
CA THR A 146 -1.22 -7.86 -7.24
C THR A 146 -1.94 -9.20 -7.31
N PHE A 147 -2.43 -9.56 -8.49
CA PHE A 147 -2.88 -10.92 -8.79
C PHE A 147 -1.75 -11.89 -9.14
N ALA A 148 -0.53 -11.39 -9.36
CA ALA A 148 0.60 -12.23 -9.77
C ALA A 148 1.01 -13.28 -8.72
N ASP A 149 0.57 -13.13 -7.47
CA ASP A 149 0.74 -14.13 -6.41
C ASP A 149 -0.29 -15.27 -6.46
N VAL A 150 -1.47 -15.02 -7.06
CA VAL A 150 -2.54 -16.00 -7.25
C VAL A 150 -2.41 -16.67 -8.62
N LEU A 151 -2.08 -15.91 -9.65
CA LEU A 151 -1.91 -16.35 -11.02
C LEU A 151 -0.58 -15.82 -11.59
N PRO A 152 0.57 -16.43 -11.22
CA PRO A 152 1.87 -16.04 -11.72
C PRO A 152 1.94 -16.15 -13.25
N VAL A 153 2.67 -15.23 -13.87
CA VAL A 153 2.96 -15.26 -15.30
C VAL A 153 4.43 -15.66 -15.52
N PRO A 154 4.82 -16.14 -16.71
CA PRO A 154 6.21 -16.44 -17.00
C PRO A 154 7.15 -15.28 -16.66
N ALA A 155 8.35 -15.58 -16.22
CA ALA A 155 9.38 -14.61 -15.83
C ALA A 155 8.97 -13.68 -14.66
N SER A 156 8.15 -14.18 -13.71
CA SER A 156 7.66 -13.40 -12.56
C SER A 156 7.97 -14.02 -11.20
N ALA A 157 8.82 -15.04 -11.13
CA ALA A 157 8.99 -15.85 -9.91
C ALA A 157 9.33 -15.00 -8.66
N GLY A 158 10.38 -14.19 -8.69
CA GLY A 158 10.79 -13.34 -7.56
C GLY A 158 9.73 -12.30 -7.19
N TYR A 159 9.10 -11.68 -8.21
CA TYR A 159 8.01 -10.72 -7.98
C TYR A 159 6.78 -11.39 -7.35
N SER A 160 6.30 -12.50 -7.93
CA SER A 160 5.13 -13.21 -7.45
C SER A 160 5.31 -13.77 -6.05
N ALA A 161 6.47 -14.38 -5.76
CA ALA A 161 6.80 -14.88 -4.44
C ALA A 161 6.84 -13.76 -3.40
N SER A 162 7.50 -12.63 -3.71
CA SER A 162 7.60 -11.49 -2.79
C SER A 162 6.23 -10.84 -2.51
N LYS A 163 5.37 -10.69 -3.51
CA LYS A 163 4.02 -10.14 -3.36
C LYS A 163 3.08 -11.09 -2.62
N GLY A 164 3.19 -12.40 -2.85
CA GLY A 164 2.47 -13.41 -2.08
C GLY A 164 2.85 -13.41 -0.60
N ALA A 165 4.14 -13.31 -0.31
CA ALA A 165 4.63 -13.15 1.06
C ALA A 165 4.12 -11.86 1.72
N GLY A 166 4.05 -10.74 0.98
CA GLY A 166 3.46 -9.48 1.46
C GLY A 166 1.99 -9.62 1.87
N ARG A 167 1.21 -10.43 1.11
CA ARG A 167 -0.18 -10.73 1.46
C ARG A 167 -0.29 -11.55 2.75
N VAL A 168 0.60 -12.52 2.95
CA VAL A 168 0.66 -13.28 4.20
C VAL A 168 1.06 -12.37 5.35
N LEU A 169 2.05 -11.48 5.14
CA LEU A 169 2.49 -10.48 6.12
C LEU A 169 1.33 -9.59 6.58
N THR A 170 0.51 -9.07 5.66
CA THR A 170 -0.66 -8.25 6.01
C THR A 170 -1.56 -8.97 7.01
N ARG A 171 -1.88 -10.24 6.76
CA ARG A 171 -2.71 -11.05 7.66
C ARG A 171 -2.05 -11.35 8.99
N ALA A 172 -0.74 -11.59 8.98
CA ALA A 172 0.04 -11.83 10.20
C ALA A 172 0.06 -10.56 11.09
N LEU A 173 0.32 -9.40 10.52
CA LEU A 173 0.29 -8.13 11.25
C LEU A 173 -1.10 -7.87 11.86
N VAL A 174 -2.17 -8.12 11.12
CA VAL A 174 -3.54 -7.99 11.66
C VAL A 174 -3.79 -8.96 12.80
N ALA A 175 -3.29 -10.20 12.73
CA ALA A 175 -3.41 -11.18 13.80
C ALA A 175 -2.61 -10.75 15.06
N ASP A 176 -1.42 -10.16 14.85
CA ASP A 176 -0.54 -9.77 15.96
C ASP A 176 -1.05 -8.55 16.75
N ILE A 177 -1.65 -7.58 16.04
CA ILE A 177 -1.95 -6.28 16.66
C ILE A 177 -3.44 -5.93 16.71
N GLY A 178 -4.31 -6.58 15.92
CA GLY A 178 -5.69 -6.15 15.68
C GLY A 178 -6.55 -6.10 16.96
N ASP A 179 -6.36 -7.02 17.87
CA ASP A 179 -7.10 -7.04 19.16
C ASP A 179 -6.59 -5.97 20.13
N ARG A 180 -5.28 -5.65 20.07
CA ARG A 180 -4.66 -4.67 20.97
C ARG A 180 -4.84 -3.23 20.50
N PHE A 181 -4.83 -3.03 19.18
CA PHE A 181 -4.90 -1.71 18.55
C PHE A 181 -5.94 -1.72 17.42
N PRO A 182 -7.25 -1.81 17.74
CA PRO A 182 -8.31 -1.99 16.75
C PRO A 182 -8.48 -0.81 15.79
N ASP A 183 -7.94 0.37 16.12
CA ASP A 183 -7.95 1.56 15.28
C ASP A 183 -6.65 1.73 14.45
N ILE A 184 -5.76 0.72 14.47
CA ILE A 184 -4.72 0.58 13.47
C ILE A 184 -5.23 -0.37 12.38
N VAL A 185 -5.58 0.18 11.23
CA VAL A 185 -6.24 -0.57 10.15
C VAL A 185 -5.26 -0.88 9.04
N ILE A 186 -5.06 -2.16 8.74
CA ILE A 186 -4.16 -2.66 7.69
C ILE A 186 -4.97 -3.39 6.63
N SER A 187 -4.86 -2.99 5.37
CA SER A 187 -5.54 -3.65 4.27
C SER A 187 -4.67 -3.68 3.01
N GLU A 188 -5.16 -4.39 2.01
CA GLU A 188 -4.49 -4.54 0.71
C GLU A 188 -5.30 -3.94 -0.41
N TRP A 189 -4.58 -3.50 -1.43
CA TRP A 189 -5.19 -3.01 -2.64
C TRP A 189 -4.46 -3.51 -3.89
N MET A 190 -5.23 -4.05 -4.83
CA MET A 190 -4.78 -4.49 -6.15
C MET A 190 -5.30 -3.50 -7.19
N PRO A 191 -4.46 -2.56 -7.66
CA PRO A 191 -4.87 -1.50 -8.60
C PRO A 191 -5.19 -2.02 -10.02
N GLY A 192 -4.92 -3.28 -10.31
CA GLY A 192 -5.03 -3.83 -11.65
C GLY A 192 -3.77 -3.63 -12.49
N ILE A 193 -3.91 -3.83 -13.81
CA ILE A 193 -2.83 -3.57 -14.77
C ILE A 193 -2.85 -2.09 -15.13
N LEU A 194 -1.75 -1.39 -14.84
CA LEU A 194 -1.64 0.05 -15.05
C LEU A 194 -0.79 0.41 -16.26
N ALA A 195 -1.09 1.55 -16.88
CA ALA A 195 -0.28 2.18 -17.93
C ALA A 195 0.95 2.85 -17.30
N THR A 196 1.91 2.06 -16.85
CA THR A 196 3.15 2.50 -16.22
C THR A 196 4.35 1.73 -16.80
N ARG A 197 5.56 2.16 -16.47
CA ARG A 197 6.78 1.44 -16.89
C ARG A 197 6.82 -0.03 -16.45
N MET A 198 6.21 -0.35 -15.31
CA MET A 198 6.12 -1.72 -14.80
C MET A 198 4.97 -2.51 -15.43
N GLY A 199 3.91 -1.84 -15.83
CA GLY A 199 2.68 -2.43 -16.34
C GLY A 199 2.65 -2.62 -17.85
N LYS A 200 1.54 -2.24 -18.48
CA LYS A 200 1.31 -2.33 -19.93
C LYS A 200 0.74 -1.03 -20.47
N PRO A 201 1.08 -0.62 -21.72
CA PRO A 201 0.55 0.61 -22.30
C PRO A 201 -0.99 0.67 -22.34
N GLU A 202 -1.65 -0.47 -22.52
CA GLU A 202 -3.12 -0.60 -22.58
C GLU A 202 -3.77 -0.68 -21.20
N GLY A 203 -2.98 -0.60 -20.13
CA GLY A 203 -3.48 -0.63 -18.75
C GLY A 203 -4.27 0.61 -18.38
N LEU A 204 -4.89 0.56 -17.21
CA LEU A 204 -5.59 1.71 -16.64
C LEU A 204 -4.59 2.85 -16.38
N PRO A 205 -4.95 4.12 -16.67
CA PRO A 205 -4.12 5.25 -16.28
C PRO A 205 -3.84 5.26 -14.78
N ALA A 206 -2.58 5.50 -14.40
CA ALA A 206 -2.20 5.49 -13.00
C ALA A 206 -2.94 6.57 -12.18
N LEU A 207 -3.33 7.67 -12.81
CA LEU A 207 -4.11 8.74 -12.18
C LEU A 207 -5.52 8.26 -11.78
N ASP A 208 -6.19 7.52 -12.68
CA ASP A 208 -7.55 7.00 -12.40
C ASP A 208 -7.52 5.98 -11.26
N ALA A 209 -6.49 5.11 -11.25
CA ALA A 209 -6.30 4.18 -10.15
C ALA A 209 -5.97 4.91 -8.83
N ALA A 210 -5.18 6.00 -8.88
CA ALA A 210 -4.79 6.75 -7.71
C ALA A 210 -5.99 7.36 -6.97
N ALA A 211 -7.02 7.79 -7.67
CA ALA A 211 -8.26 8.28 -7.05
C ALA A 211 -8.92 7.22 -6.15
N TRP A 212 -8.97 5.96 -6.60
CA TRP A 212 -9.46 4.85 -5.77
C TRP A 212 -8.51 4.53 -4.62
N GLY A 213 -7.21 4.49 -4.91
CA GLY A 213 -6.19 4.20 -3.91
C GLY A 213 -6.16 5.23 -2.78
N ALA A 214 -6.24 6.52 -3.10
CA ALA A 214 -6.29 7.59 -2.12
C ALA A 214 -7.57 7.54 -1.28
N ARG A 215 -8.73 7.31 -1.93
CA ARG A 215 -10.00 7.15 -1.22
C ARG A 215 -9.96 5.96 -0.26
N LEU A 216 -9.44 4.80 -0.69
CA LEU A 216 -9.26 3.63 0.18
C LEU A 216 -8.28 3.90 1.31
N ALA A 217 -7.18 4.59 1.04
CA ALA A 217 -6.17 4.93 2.03
C ALA A 217 -6.73 5.86 3.12
N LEU A 218 -7.60 6.79 2.77
CA LEU A 218 -8.24 7.73 3.69
C LEU A 218 -9.51 7.17 4.35
N TRP A 219 -10.02 6.04 3.86
CA TRP A 219 -11.14 5.35 4.52
C TRP A 219 -10.63 4.60 5.74
N HIS A 220 -11.08 5.05 6.92
CA HIS A 220 -10.72 4.45 8.18
C HIS A 220 -11.94 3.79 8.84
N ASP A 221 -11.94 2.46 8.86
CA ASP A 221 -12.98 1.63 9.47
C ASP A 221 -12.34 0.29 9.89
N ARG A 222 -12.54 -0.10 11.15
CA ARG A 222 -12.00 -1.35 11.73
C ARG A 222 -12.35 -2.59 10.91
N SER A 223 -13.49 -2.59 10.23
CA SER A 223 -13.93 -3.70 9.38
C SER A 223 -13.12 -3.85 8.09
N LEU A 224 -12.26 -2.88 7.75
CA LEU A 224 -11.30 -2.97 6.63
C LEU A 224 -10.04 -3.78 6.99
N ASN A 225 -9.85 -4.10 8.27
CA ASN A 225 -8.67 -4.84 8.73
C ASN A 225 -8.59 -6.21 8.03
N GLY A 226 -7.43 -6.48 7.41
CA GLY A 226 -7.21 -7.69 6.63
C GLY A 226 -7.96 -7.78 5.30
N ARG A 227 -8.69 -6.74 4.89
CA ARG A 227 -9.46 -6.77 3.65
C ARG A 227 -8.60 -6.44 2.44
N THR A 228 -8.98 -7.04 1.32
CA THR A 228 -8.36 -6.78 0.01
C THR A 228 -9.36 -6.10 -0.90
N PHE A 229 -8.94 -5.05 -1.59
CA PHE A 229 -9.71 -4.40 -2.65
C PHE A 229 -9.05 -4.64 -4.00
N VAL A 230 -9.87 -4.80 -5.02
CA VAL A 230 -9.46 -4.96 -6.42
C VAL A 230 -10.09 -3.82 -7.21
N LEU A 231 -9.26 -3.01 -7.86
CA LEU A 231 -9.75 -1.78 -8.49
C LEU A 231 -10.54 -0.94 -7.49
N ASP A 232 -11.84 -0.76 -7.72
CA ASP A 232 -12.77 0.01 -6.90
C ASP A 232 -13.63 -0.84 -5.96
N ARG A 233 -13.38 -2.17 -5.84
CA ARG A 233 -14.27 -3.10 -5.12
C ARG A 233 -13.56 -4.00 -4.13
N GLU A 234 -14.22 -4.27 -3.01
CA GLU A 234 -13.78 -5.26 -2.04
C GLU A 234 -13.80 -6.68 -2.65
N LEU A 235 -12.69 -7.40 -2.50
CA LEU A 235 -12.61 -8.82 -2.82
C LEU A 235 -13.22 -9.64 -1.68
N LEU A 236 -14.37 -10.21 -1.91
CA LEU A 236 -15.02 -11.06 -0.92
C LEU A 236 -14.30 -12.43 -0.85
N GLU A 237 -13.87 -12.80 0.34
CA GLU A 237 -13.26 -14.12 0.55
C GLU A 237 -14.28 -15.25 0.32
N PRO A 238 -13.82 -16.42 -0.19
CA PRO A 238 -14.66 -17.61 -0.30
C PRO A 238 -15.22 -17.99 1.06
N ARG A 239 -16.53 -18.13 1.16
CA ARG A 239 -17.19 -18.52 2.42
C ARG A 239 -17.29 -20.03 2.55
N SER A 240 -17.09 -20.53 3.77
CA SER A 240 -17.31 -21.95 4.07
C SER A 240 -18.77 -22.34 3.79
N LEU A 241 -18.99 -23.61 3.45
CA LEU A 241 -20.34 -24.14 3.17
C LEU A 241 -21.33 -23.84 4.31
N LYS A 242 -20.89 -24.01 5.56
CA LYS A 242 -21.72 -23.69 6.75
C LYS A 242 -22.16 -22.24 6.78
N ARG A 243 -21.28 -21.31 6.45
CA ARG A 243 -21.57 -19.88 6.44
C ARG A 243 -22.48 -19.48 5.27
N ARG A 244 -22.31 -20.13 4.10
CA ARG A 244 -23.20 -19.97 2.93
C ARG A 244 -24.63 -20.43 3.24
N LEU A 245 -24.79 -21.58 3.95
CA LEU A 245 -26.10 -22.08 4.38
C LEU A 245 -26.77 -21.15 5.40
N LEU A 246 -26.02 -20.68 6.41
CA LEU A 246 -26.51 -19.71 7.41
C LEU A 246 -26.93 -18.39 6.77
N ASP A 247 -26.16 -17.90 5.80
CA ASP A 247 -26.50 -16.66 5.08
C ASP A 247 -27.76 -16.81 4.25
N LYS A 248 -27.93 -17.99 3.61
CA LYS A 248 -29.15 -18.33 2.85
C LYS A 248 -30.38 -18.40 3.77
N LEU A 249 -30.25 -19.00 4.95
CA LEU A 249 -31.32 -19.04 5.95
C LEU A 249 -31.68 -17.65 6.48
N ARG A 250 -30.68 -16.77 6.67
CA ARG A 250 -30.85 -15.40 7.15
C ARG A 250 -31.18 -14.39 6.05
N ARG A 251 -31.34 -14.85 4.79
CA ARG A 251 -31.53 -13.99 3.60
C ARG A 251 -30.49 -12.86 3.49
N ARG A 252 -29.26 -13.10 3.96
CA ARG A 252 -28.16 -12.15 3.92
C ARG A 252 -27.18 -12.57 2.81
N SER A 253 -27.06 -11.74 1.79
CA SER A 253 -25.98 -11.86 0.81
C SER A 253 -24.88 -10.86 1.15
N PRO A 254 -23.60 -11.26 1.14
CA PRO A 254 -22.51 -10.31 1.29
C PRO A 254 -22.51 -9.38 0.08
N VAL A 255 -22.44 -8.10 0.35
CA VAL A 255 -22.29 -7.07 -0.68
C VAL A 255 -20.86 -6.54 -0.59
N ALA A 256 -20.11 -6.60 -1.70
CA ALA A 256 -18.78 -6.00 -1.78
C ALA A 256 -18.90 -4.48 -1.64
N ARG A 257 -18.07 -3.90 -0.78
CA ARG A 257 -17.96 -2.45 -0.65
C ARG A 257 -17.34 -1.87 -1.93
N ARG A 258 -17.69 -0.65 -2.26
CA ARG A 258 -17.20 0.08 -3.43
C ARG A 258 -16.61 1.42 -2.99
N LEU A 259 -15.51 1.83 -3.69
CA LEU A 259 -14.78 3.09 -3.50
C LEU A 259 -15.45 4.24 -4.26
#